data_5fb86633ffbb02592fd3bd53e039c1cf
#
_entry.id   5fb86633ffbb02592fd3bd53e039c1cf
#
_cell.length_a   1.000
_cell.length_b   1.000
_cell.length_c   1.000
_cell.angle_alpha   90.00
_cell.angle_beta   90.00
_cell.angle_gamma   90.00
#
_symmetry.space_group_name_H-M   'P 1'
#
loop_
_entity.id
_entity.type
_entity.pdbx_description
1 polymer ?
#
loop_
_entity_poly.entity_id
_entity_poly.type
_entity_poly.pdbx_seq_one_letter_code
_entity_poly.pdbx_strand_id
1 'polypeptide(L)'
;NKFETNRERFIASFSARWNITSWLNILGRARMDNAYTDFERKLYASTDGLFSKPAGNWMTQDDKNTSTYLDFLINIDKQFANDEIRLLANIGGSYFDERYTSKTFEGNLARVPNFFHPSNMSPTESSTAHANLHTQTQSFYAKVEVGYRNFLFADATGRIDFFSTLLGTSSNNVFYPSVGASVLLTEVLPLPKNIFSLWKIRGSYAQVGNPPSPYLTREAVALSSGTPKSGAFTPASHLKPEMTKAFELGMDMRLFDNKLNIAATYYNSNTYNQLFRYKLPPSSGYEYAFENAGKVNNWGVELSATYNQKLGPVDWSANLVYSLNRNEIKELLPEYVTDRTTNTTVKAPTEFEVSSAESYKMILRKGGTMSDIYASHLKQDYQGNILA
;
A
#
# COMPACT_ATOMS: atom_id res chain seq x y z
N ASN A 1 -19.64 -9.74 -26.72
CA ASN A 1 -18.91 -10.13 -25.52
C ASN A 1 -19.67 -9.67 -24.28
N LYS A 2 -19.72 -10.50 -23.24
CA LYS A 2 -20.41 -10.21 -21.99
C LYS A 2 -19.44 -10.36 -20.83
N PHE A 3 -19.44 -9.37 -19.94
CA PHE A 3 -18.67 -9.34 -18.70
C PHE A 3 -19.66 -9.03 -17.59
N GLU A 4 -19.77 -9.90 -16.62
CA GLU A 4 -20.64 -9.73 -15.45
C GLU A 4 -19.81 -9.85 -14.18
N THR A 5 -20.08 -8.97 -13.22
CA THR A 5 -19.51 -9.03 -11.90
C THR A 5 -20.62 -8.82 -10.89
N ASN A 6 -20.84 -9.82 -10.06
CA ASN A 6 -21.75 -9.74 -8.92
C ASN A 6 -20.92 -9.72 -7.65
N ARG A 7 -21.21 -8.78 -6.76
CA ARG A 7 -20.51 -8.67 -5.49
C ARG A 7 -21.49 -8.57 -4.34
N GLU A 8 -21.34 -9.48 -3.40
CA GLU A 8 -22.03 -9.48 -2.14
C GLU A 8 -21.05 -9.20 -1.00
N ARG A 9 -21.42 -8.34 -0.07
CA ARG A 9 -20.57 -8.04 1.08
C ARG A 9 -21.39 -7.95 2.34
N PHE A 10 -20.97 -8.66 3.36
CA PHE A 10 -21.54 -8.62 4.69
C PHE A 10 -20.51 -8.11 5.68
N ILE A 11 -20.84 -7.06 6.42
CA ILE A 11 -20.01 -6.48 7.47
C ILE A 11 -20.81 -6.51 8.78
N ALA A 12 -20.23 -7.15 9.79
CA ALA A 12 -20.72 -7.08 11.15
C ALA A 12 -19.65 -6.46 12.04
N SER A 13 -20.05 -5.53 12.92
CA SER A 13 -19.17 -4.94 13.91
C SER A 13 -19.86 -4.84 15.26
N PHE A 14 -19.11 -5.14 16.29
CA PHE A 14 -19.52 -5.00 17.68
C PHE A 14 -18.47 -4.18 18.42
N SER A 15 -18.92 -3.27 19.28
CA SER A 15 -18.04 -2.53 20.18
C SER A 15 -18.67 -2.40 21.57
N ALA A 16 -17.85 -2.57 22.58
CA ALA A 16 -18.24 -2.39 23.97
C ALA A 16 -17.25 -1.44 24.64
N ARG A 17 -17.79 -0.42 25.31
CA ARG A 17 -16.98 0.53 26.10
C ARG A 17 -17.40 0.45 27.55
N TRP A 18 -16.42 0.27 28.42
CA TRP A 18 -16.59 0.31 29.85
C TRP A 18 -15.87 1.53 30.43
N ASN A 19 -16.65 2.51 30.92
CA ASN A 19 -16.12 3.68 31.61
C ASN A 19 -15.90 3.32 33.08
N ILE A 20 -14.63 3.15 33.46
CA ILE A 20 -14.23 2.80 34.83
C ILE A 20 -14.27 4.04 35.71
N THR A 21 -13.74 5.14 35.17
CA THR A 21 -13.79 6.48 35.81
C THR A 21 -14.10 7.54 34.78
N SER A 22 -14.19 8.81 35.15
CA SER A 22 -14.37 9.92 34.20
C SER A 22 -13.20 10.10 33.23
N TRP A 23 -12.01 9.62 33.59
CA TRP A 23 -10.76 9.75 32.82
C TRP A 23 -10.19 8.43 32.28
N LEU A 24 -10.78 7.28 32.65
CA LEU A 24 -10.30 5.95 32.26
C LEU A 24 -11.44 5.11 31.67
N ASN A 25 -11.27 4.63 30.46
CA ASN A 25 -12.18 3.66 29.87
C ASN A 25 -11.44 2.55 29.11
N ILE A 26 -12.09 1.42 28.96
CA ILE A 26 -11.66 0.28 28.17
C ILE A 26 -12.65 0.12 27.02
N LEU A 27 -12.12 -0.04 25.81
CA LEU A 27 -12.90 -0.30 24.59
C LEU A 27 -12.47 -1.64 23.99
N GLY A 28 -13.43 -2.51 23.76
CA GLY A 28 -13.25 -3.72 22.95
C GLY A 28 -14.02 -3.62 21.65
N ARG A 29 -13.42 -4.05 20.53
CA ARG A 29 -14.08 -4.07 19.21
C ARG A 29 -13.85 -5.40 18.53
N ALA A 30 -14.87 -5.87 17.84
CA ALA A 30 -14.83 -7.03 16.97
C ALA A 30 -15.49 -6.67 15.64
N ARG A 31 -14.84 -7.01 14.53
CA ARG A 31 -15.38 -6.81 13.18
C ARG A 31 -15.12 -8.03 12.34
N MET A 32 -16.12 -8.42 11.59
CA MET A 32 -16.05 -9.43 10.54
C MET A 32 -16.52 -8.82 9.24
N ASP A 33 -15.80 -9.08 8.17
CA ASP A 33 -16.07 -8.56 6.83
C ASP A 33 -15.92 -9.70 5.83
N ASN A 34 -17.00 -10.09 5.19
CA ASN A 34 -17.04 -11.14 4.18
C ASN A 34 -17.45 -10.51 2.85
N ALA A 35 -16.59 -10.64 1.85
CA ALA A 35 -16.90 -10.25 0.48
C ALA A 35 -16.86 -11.46 -0.44
N TYR A 36 -17.89 -11.61 -1.23
CA TYR A 36 -18.04 -12.61 -2.28
C TYR A 36 -18.09 -11.87 -3.61
N THR A 37 -17.31 -12.29 -4.58
CA THR A 37 -17.33 -11.70 -5.91
C THR A 37 -17.34 -12.83 -6.95
N ASP A 38 -18.39 -12.87 -7.75
CA ASP A 38 -18.51 -13.77 -8.89
C ASP A 38 -18.27 -12.96 -10.16
N PHE A 39 -17.33 -13.40 -10.95
CA PHE A 39 -17.01 -12.80 -12.24
C PHE A 39 -17.24 -13.81 -13.36
N GLU A 40 -17.96 -13.40 -14.40
CA GLU A 40 -18.16 -14.21 -15.61
C GLU A 40 -17.77 -13.40 -16.85
N ARG A 41 -16.97 -14.01 -17.70
CA ARG A 41 -16.60 -13.48 -19.03
C ARG A 41 -17.01 -14.46 -20.13
N LYS A 42 -17.82 -13.98 -21.05
CA LYS A 42 -18.25 -14.70 -22.28
C LYS A 42 -17.73 -13.97 -23.50
N LEU A 43 -16.79 -14.56 -24.21
CA LEU A 43 -16.37 -14.11 -25.54
C LEU A 43 -17.09 -14.98 -26.57
N TYR A 44 -17.95 -14.34 -27.36
CA TYR A 44 -18.78 -15.04 -28.33
C TYR A 44 -17.98 -15.45 -29.57
N ALA A 45 -18.49 -16.40 -30.36
CA ALA A 45 -17.91 -16.93 -31.58
C ALA A 45 -17.59 -15.87 -32.67
N SER A 46 -18.21 -14.70 -32.57
CA SER A 46 -17.93 -13.54 -33.43
C SER A 46 -16.78 -12.66 -32.94
N THR A 47 -16.13 -13.02 -31.84
CA THR A 47 -14.95 -12.29 -31.30
C THR A 47 -13.74 -12.52 -32.19
N ASP A 48 -12.91 -11.48 -32.37
CA ASP A 48 -11.66 -11.56 -33.13
C ASP A 48 -10.80 -12.76 -32.68
N GLY A 49 -10.22 -13.46 -33.64
CA GLY A 49 -9.42 -14.67 -33.42
C GLY A 49 -8.16 -14.48 -32.56
N LEU A 50 -7.73 -13.23 -32.32
CA LEU A 50 -6.67 -12.89 -31.37
C LEU A 50 -7.10 -13.11 -29.91
N PHE A 51 -8.40 -13.01 -29.63
CA PHE A 51 -8.94 -13.06 -28.27
C PHE A 51 -9.75 -14.31 -27.95
N SER A 52 -10.23 -15.02 -28.97
CA SER A 52 -11.11 -16.18 -28.81
C SER A 52 -10.99 -17.16 -29.95
N LYS A 53 -11.20 -18.44 -29.69
CA LYS A 53 -11.38 -19.44 -30.73
C LYS A 53 -12.77 -19.33 -31.40
N PRO A 54 -12.98 -19.93 -32.57
CA PRO A 54 -14.22 -19.79 -33.36
C PRO A 54 -15.51 -20.16 -32.61
N ALA A 55 -15.45 -21.03 -31.61
CA ALA A 55 -16.63 -21.42 -30.84
C ALA A 55 -16.92 -20.45 -29.67
N GLY A 56 -15.94 -19.65 -29.28
CA GLY A 56 -16.00 -18.73 -28.15
C GLY A 56 -15.03 -19.10 -26.99
N ASN A 57 -14.93 -18.22 -26.00
CA ASN A 57 -14.15 -18.46 -24.79
C ASN A 57 -15.00 -18.12 -23.56
N TRP A 58 -14.85 -18.88 -22.51
CA TRP A 58 -15.57 -18.71 -21.25
C TRP A 58 -14.63 -18.73 -20.05
N MET A 59 -14.87 -17.79 -19.12
CA MET A 59 -14.17 -17.72 -17.85
C MET A 59 -15.19 -17.45 -16.74
N THR A 60 -15.04 -18.18 -15.64
CA THR A 60 -15.68 -17.88 -14.36
C THR A 60 -14.63 -17.75 -13.29
N GLN A 61 -14.82 -16.81 -12.35
CA GLN A 61 -13.95 -16.62 -11.21
C GLN A 61 -14.78 -16.32 -9.98
N ASP A 62 -14.60 -17.12 -8.96
CA ASP A 62 -15.26 -17.01 -7.66
C ASP A 62 -14.22 -16.58 -6.63
N ASP A 63 -14.35 -15.36 -6.14
CA ASP A 63 -13.46 -14.80 -5.13
C ASP A 63 -14.20 -14.68 -3.79
N LYS A 64 -13.56 -15.14 -2.74
CA LYS A 64 -14.02 -14.96 -1.37
C LYS A 64 -12.93 -14.32 -0.54
N ASN A 65 -13.23 -13.16 0.04
CA ASN A 65 -12.37 -12.50 1.02
C ASN A 65 -13.10 -12.45 2.37
N THR A 66 -12.47 -12.99 3.40
CA THR A 66 -12.94 -12.95 4.78
C THR A 66 -11.89 -12.29 5.65
N SER A 67 -12.24 -11.20 6.32
CA SER A 67 -11.35 -10.59 7.31
C SER A 67 -12.02 -10.49 8.68
N THR A 68 -11.24 -10.79 9.71
CA THR A 68 -11.63 -10.67 11.13
C THR A 68 -10.66 -9.72 11.81
N TYR A 69 -11.20 -8.74 12.49
CA TYR A 69 -10.44 -7.78 13.28
C TYR A 69 -10.95 -7.73 14.70
N LEU A 70 -10.06 -7.93 15.65
CA LEU A 70 -10.32 -7.81 17.09
C LEU A 70 -9.33 -6.81 17.67
N ASP A 71 -9.80 -5.92 18.53
CA ASP A 71 -8.89 -5.08 19.29
C ASP A 71 -9.44 -4.73 20.67
N PHE A 72 -8.52 -4.40 21.55
CA PHE A 72 -8.84 -3.76 22.82
C PHE A 72 -7.97 -2.52 23.01
N LEU A 73 -8.52 -1.53 23.72
CA LEU A 73 -7.88 -0.25 23.94
C LEU A 73 -8.20 0.26 25.34
N ILE A 74 -7.17 0.57 26.09
CA ILE A 74 -7.25 1.31 27.36
C ILE A 74 -7.03 2.78 27.02
N ASN A 75 -7.99 3.63 27.35
CA ASN A 75 -7.94 5.07 27.09
C ASN A 75 -7.86 5.84 28.40
N ILE A 76 -6.90 6.73 28.47
CA ILE A 76 -6.69 7.66 29.59
C ILE A 76 -6.81 9.08 29.02
N ASP A 77 -7.69 9.89 29.59
CA ASP A 77 -7.85 11.33 29.29
C ASP A 77 -7.95 12.07 30.61
N LYS A 78 -6.84 12.66 31.03
CA LYS A 78 -6.75 13.29 32.34
C LYS A 78 -6.11 14.67 32.26
N GLN A 79 -6.70 15.61 32.99
CA GLN A 79 -6.19 16.95 33.17
C GLN A 79 -5.49 17.08 34.54
N PHE A 80 -4.42 17.84 34.56
CA PHE A 80 -3.57 18.11 35.73
C PHE A 80 -3.25 19.60 35.83
N ALA A 81 -2.74 20.01 36.96
CA ALA A 81 -2.25 21.37 37.22
C ALA A 81 -3.30 22.46 36.88
N ASN A 82 -4.53 22.33 37.44
CA ASN A 82 -5.64 23.25 37.20
C ASN A 82 -5.94 23.40 35.69
N ASP A 83 -5.97 22.26 34.95
CA ASP A 83 -6.26 22.15 33.51
C ASP A 83 -5.16 22.70 32.57
N GLU A 84 -4.00 23.08 33.12
CA GLU A 84 -2.88 23.51 32.25
C GLU A 84 -2.24 22.37 31.46
N ILE A 85 -2.28 21.15 32.02
CA ILE A 85 -1.71 19.95 31.32
C ILE A 85 -2.81 18.93 31.09
N ARG A 86 -3.00 18.55 29.84
CA ARG A 86 -3.87 17.44 29.44
C ARG A 86 -3.02 16.27 28.96
N LEU A 87 -3.26 15.10 29.54
CA LEU A 87 -2.65 13.84 29.14
C LEU A 87 -3.70 12.96 28.46
N LEU A 88 -3.45 12.60 27.20
CA LEU A 88 -4.17 11.54 26.49
C LEU A 88 -3.21 10.36 26.30
N ALA A 89 -3.59 9.19 26.79
CA ALA A 89 -2.80 7.98 26.58
C ALA A 89 -3.71 6.83 26.11
N ASN A 90 -3.21 6.04 25.17
CA ASN A 90 -3.87 4.86 24.66
C ASN A 90 -2.88 3.69 24.69
N ILE A 91 -3.29 2.56 25.25
CA ILE A 91 -2.53 1.31 25.24
C ILE A 91 -3.46 0.23 24.75
N GLY A 92 -3.02 -0.54 23.77
CA GLY A 92 -3.88 -1.57 23.17
C GLY A 92 -3.16 -2.65 22.43
N GLY A 93 -3.93 -3.60 21.96
CA GLY A 93 -3.49 -4.67 21.08
C GLY A 93 -4.58 -5.02 20.09
N SER A 94 -4.18 -5.52 18.95
CA SER A 94 -5.08 -5.94 17.89
C SER A 94 -4.66 -7.26 17.26
N TYR A 95 -5.65 -7.96 16.74
CA TYR A 95 -5.53 -9.17 15.96
C TYR A 95 -6.28 -9.00 14.65
N PHE A 96 -5.59 -9.24 13.54
CA PHE A 96 -6.14 -9.20 12.19
C PHE A 96 -5.87 -10.52 11.48
N ASP A 97 -6.91 -11.15 10.96
CA ASP A 97 -6.87 -12.39 10.17
C ASP A 97 -7.57 -12.14 8.84
N GLU A 98 -6.90 -12.42 7.75
CA GLU A 98 -7.45 -12.28 6.40
C GLU A 98 -7.23 -13.55 5.60
N ARG A 99 -8.31 -14.04 4.98
CA ARG A 99 -8.33 -15.22 4.11
C ARG A 99 -8.93 -14.85 2.77
N TYR A 100 -8.14 -15.01 1.74
CA TYR A 100 -8.58 -14.86 0.36
C TYR A 100 -8.52 -16.21 -0.35
N THR A 101 -9.62 -16.56 -0.99
CA THR A 101 -9.72 -17.75 -1.83
C THR A 101 -10.26 -17.34 -3.18
N SER A 102 -9.60 -17.77 -4.25
CA SER A 102 -10.02 -17.56 -5.63
C SER A 102 -10.06 -18.89 -6.35
N LYS A 103 -11.12 -19.11 -7.11
CA LYS A 103 -11.27 -20.26 -8.01
C LYS A 103 -11.58 -19.75 -9.38
N THR A 104 -10.71 -20.02 -10.33
CA THR A 104 -10.87 -19.61 -11.72
C THR A 104 -10.99 -20.84 -12.59
N PHE A 105 -11.95 -20.80 -13.49
CA PHE A 105 -12.12 -21.75 -14.57
C PHE A 105 -12.19 -20.98 -15.89
N GLU A 106 -11.28 -21.26 -16.81
CA GLU A 106 -11.19 -20.55 -18.09
C GLU A 106 -10.84 -21.52 -19.23
N GLY A 107 -11.39 -21.28 -20.40
CA GLY A 107 -10.99 -22.02 -21.60
C GLY A 107 -11.85 -21.72 -22.82
N ASN A 108 -11.43 -22.29 -23.92
CA ASN A 108 -12.16 -22.20 -25.20
C ASN A 108 -13.30 -23.21 -25.26
N LEU A 109 -14.41 -22.84 -25.90
CA LEU A 109 -15.50 -23.75 -26.18
C LEU A 109 -15.07 -24.74 -27.28
N ALA A 110 -15.47 -26.02 -27.13
CA ALA A 110 -14.99 -27.10 -27.99
C ALA A 110 -15.72 -27.19 -29.35
N ARG A 111 -17.04 -27.34 -29.32
CA ARG A 111 -17.83 -27.71 -30.53
C ARG A 111 -19.04 -26.83 -30.80
N VAL A 112 -19.81 -26.50 -29.76
CA VAL A 112 -21.05 -25.75 -29.91
C VAL A 112 -20.77 -24.27 -29.70
N PRO A 113 -20.87 -23.41 -30.74
CA PRO A 113 -20.62 -22.00 -30.60
C PRO A 113 -21.56 -21.34 -29.60
N ASN A 114 -21.03 -20.48 -28.76
CA ASN A 114 -21.79 -19.66 -27.77
C ASN A 114 -22.56 -20.48 -26.72
N PHE A 115 -22.30 -21.78 -26.58
CA PHE A 115 -22.87 -22.62 -25.52
C PHE A 115 -21.92 -22.66 -24.33
N PHE A 116 -22.08 -21.72 -23.42
CA PHE A 116 -21.24 -21.52 -22.24
C PHE A 116 -21.62 -22.49 -21.13
N HIS A 117 -21.06 -23.70 -21.19
CA HIS A 117 -21.29 -24.78 -20.23
C HIS A 117 -20.01 -25.61 -20.05
N PRO A 118 -19.71 -26.11 -18.83
CA PRO A 118 -18.47 -26.89 -18.60
C PRO A 118 -18.28 -28.09 -19.54
N SER A 119 -19.38 -28.77 -19.88
CA SER A 119 -19.31 -29.92 -20.81
C SER A 119 -18.95 -29.57 -22.27
N ASN A 120 -19.02 -28.29 -22.64
CA ASN A 120 -18.63 -27.78 -23.97
C ASN A 120 -17.25 -27.13 -23.94
N MET A 121 -16.51 -27.22 -22.85
CA MET A 121 -15.13 -26.69 -22.76
C MET A 121 -14.16 -27.66 -23.45
N SER A 122 -13.15 -27.11 -24.11
CA SER A 122 -12.06 -27.88 -24.71
C SER A 122 -11.19 -28.49 -23.57
N PRO A 123 -11.05 -29.83 -23.50
CA PRO A 123 -10.23 -30.46 -22.45
C PRO A 123 -8.73 -30.07 -22.54
N THR A 124 -8.26 -29.67 -23.70
CA THR A 124 -6.84 -29.31 -23.95
C THR A 124 -6.57 -27.82 -23.88
N GLU A 125 -7.62 -26.99 -23.94
CA GLU A 125 -7.53 -25.53 -23.97
C GLU A 125 -8.30 -24.88 -22.82
N SER A 126 -8.54 -25.63 -21.76
CA SER A 126 -9.11 -25.12 -20.50
C SER A 126 -8.13 -25.27 -19.35
N SER A 127 -8.21 -24.36 -18.41
CA SER A 127 -7.40 -24.34 -17.21
C SER A 127 -8.26 -24.05 -15.97
N THR A 128 -7.83 -24.58 -14.86
CA THR A 128 -8.36 -24.23 -13.55
C THR A 128 -7.24 -23.67 -12.69
N ALA A 129 -7.52 -22.60 -11.97
CA ALA A 129 -6.61 -22.05 -10.98
C ALA A 129 -7.31 -21.96 -9.64
N HIS A 130 -6.58 -22.23 -8.58
CA HIS A 130 -7.05 -22.08 -7.22
C HIS A 130 -5.98 -21.36 -6.40
N ALA A 131 -6.32 -20.20 -5.89
CA ALA A 131 -5.49 -19.45 -4.94
C ALA A 131 -6.11 -19.51 -3.53
N ASN A 132 -5.28 -19.70 -2.54
CA ASN A 132 -5.67 -19.66 -1.12
C ASN A 132 -4.58 -18.92 -0.36
N LEU A 133 -4.88 -17.70 0.04
CA LEU A 133 -3.98 -16.84 0.78
C LEU A 133 -4.52 -16.62 2.19
N HIS A 134 -3.66 -16.77 3.18
CA HIS A 134 -4.00 -16.54 4.58
C HIS A 134 -2.90 -15.70 5.22
N THR A 135 -3.28 -14.56 5.75
CA THR A 135 -2.39 -13.67 6.48
C THR A 135 -2.94 -13.35 7.86
N GLN A 136 -2.04 -13.18 8.80
CA GLN A 136 -2.36 -12.87 10.18
C GLN A 136 -1.37 -11.83 10.71
N THR A 137 -1.90 -10.84 11.42
CA THR A 137 -1.10 -9.82 12.08
C THR A 137 -1.57 -9.66 13.52
N GLN A 138 -0.62 -9.72 14.46
CA GLN A 138 -0.84 -9.40 15.86
C GLN A 138 -0.06 -8.15 16.20
N SER A 139 -0.66 -7.25 16.96
CA SER A 139 -0.07 -5.95 17.23
C SER A 139 -0.26 -5.51 18.67
N PHE A 140 0.77 -4.84 19.20
CA PHE A 140 0.68 -4.09 20.45
C PHE A 140 1.12 -2.66 20.20
N TYR A 141 0.41 -1.71 20.78
CA TYR A 141 0.69 -0.29 20.57
C TYR A 141 0.37 0.57 21.77
N ALA A 142 1.10 1.65 21.87
CA ALA A 142 0.85 2.70 22.83
C ALA A 142 1.00 4.07 22.16
N LYS A 143 0.15 5.01 22.57
CA LYS A 143 0.22 6.44 22.22
C LYS A 143 0.14 7.26 23.48
N VAL A 144 0.94 8.30 23.54
CA VAL A 144 0.86 9.34 24.57
C VAL A 144 0.83 10.69 23.85
N GLU A 145 -0.07 11.56 24.27
CA GLU A 145 -0.17 12.95 23.83
C GLU A 145 -0.27 13.85 25.05
N VAL A 146 0.54 14.88 25.07
CA VAL A 146 0.56 15.90 26.13
C VAL A 146 0.22 17.25 25.52
N GLY A 147 -0.83 17.87 26.01
CA GLY A 147 -1.20 19.26 25.71
C GLY A 147 -0.83 20.17 26.88
N TYR A 148 -0.19 21.30 26.60
CA TYR A 148 0.13 22.32 27.57
C TYR A 148 -0.61 23.63 27.24
N ARG A 149 -1.44 24.11 28.16
CA ARG A 149 -2.22 25.36 28.07
C ARG A 149 -2.95 25.53 26.71
N ASN A 150 -3.37 24.44 26.11
CA ASN A 150 -4.06 24.38 24.81
C ASN A 150 -3.33 25.03 23.61
N PHE A 151 -2.04 25.37 23.74
CA PHE A 151 -1.26 25.92 22.63
C PHE A 151 -0.08 25.06 22.19
N LEU A 152 0.48 24.25 23.08
CA LEU A 152 1.58 23.33 22.76
C LEU A 152 1.12 21.90 22.94
N PHE A 153 1.34 21.08 21.91
CA PHE A 153 1.00 19.66 21.92
C PHE A 153 2.21 18.85 21.45
N ALA A 154 2.47 17.77 22.14
CA ALA A 154 3.48 16.79 21.74
C ALA A 154 2.90 15.40 21.87
N ASP A 155 3.17 14.54 20.88
CA ASP A 155 2.74 13.16 20.89
C ASP A 155 3.88 12.21 20.55
N ALA A 156 3.79 11.00 21.10
CA ALA A 156 4.66 9.88 20.76
C ALA A 156 3.84 8.61 20.65
N THR A 157 4.14 7.78 19.65
CA THR A 157 3.53 6.46 19.46
C THR A 157 4.60 5.41 19.29
N GLY A 158 4.31 4.20 19.78
CA GLY A 158 5.09 3.01 19.50
C GLY A 158 4.15 1.86 19.18
N ARG A 159 4.45 1.13 18.12
CA ARG A 159 3.70 -0.06 17.72
C ARG A 159 4.67 -1.18 17.35
N ILE A 160 4.35 -2.40 17.75
CA ILE A 160 5.05 -3.60 17.33
C ILE A 160 4.05 -4.54 16.66
N ASP A 161 4.35 -4.98 15.44
CA ASP A 161 3.54 -5.92 14.67
C ASP A 161 4.30 -7.24 14.46
N PHE A 162 3.58 -8.34 14.60
CA PHE A 162 4.02 -9.69 14.31
C PHE A 162 3.28 -10.20 13.08
N PHE A 163 4.02 -10.47 12.00
CA PHE A 163 3.46 -10.85 10.70
C PHE A 163 3.63 -12.34 10.42
N SER A 164 2.53 -13.02 10.09
CA SER A 164 2.58 -14.42 9.65
C SER A 164 3.35 -14.61 8.35
N THR A 165 3.39 -13.58 7.48
CA THR A 165 4.11 -13.61 6.21
C THR A 165 5.63 -13.65 6.36
N LEU A 166 6.15 -13.27 7.53
CA LEU A 166 7.57 -13.28 7.88
C LEU A 166 7.96 -14.41 8.84
N LEU A 167 7.06 -15.37 9.08
CA LEU A 167 7.36 -16.55 9.89
C LEU A 167 8.53 -17.33 9.28
N GLY A 168 9.51 -17.65 10.14
CA GLY A 168 10.75 -18.36 9.74
C GLY A 168 11.85 -17.44 9.23
N THR A 169 11.64 -16.12 9.22
CA THR A 169 12.70 -15.13 9.01
C THR A 169 13.22 -14.59 10.34
N SER A 170 14.35 -13.90 10.31
CA SER A 170 14.89 -13.17 11.47
C SER A 170 14.12 -11.88 11.80
N SER A 171 13.14 -11.49 10.99
CA SER A 171 12.43 -10.21 11.05
C SER A 171 10.91 -10.39 11.13
N ASN A 172 10.45 -11.37 11.93
CA ASN A 172 9.02 -11.68 12.08
C ASN A 172 8.22 -10.62 12.85
N ASN A 173 8.88 -9.66 13.47
CA ASN A 173 8.26 -8.52 14.12
C ASN A 173 8.92 -7.21 13.69
N VAL A 174 8.16 -6.12 13.77
CA VAL A 174 8.61 -4.79 13.36
C VAL A 174 8.10 -3.76 14.35
N PHE A 175 9.00 -2.91 14.81
CA PHE A 175 8.67 -1.79 15.67
C PHE A 175 8.58 -0.48 14.88
N TYR A 176 7.51 0.27 15.10
CA TYR A 176 7.23 1.55 14.46
C TYR A 176 7.11 2.66 15.50
N PRO A 177 8.11 3.52 15.67
CA PRO A 177 7.97 4.74 16.44
C PRO A 177 7.41 5.88 15.60
N SER A 178 6.66 6.78 16.25
CA SER A 178 6.41 8.11 15.72
C SER A 178 6.45 9.16 16.83
N VAL A 179 6.82 10.37 16.46
CA VAL A 179 6.78 11.54 17.35
C VAL A 179 6.22 12.72 16.57
N GLY A 180 5.43 13.54 17.24
CA GLY A 180 4.85 14.75 16.67
C GLY A 180 4.85 15.88 17.68
N ALA A 181 4.88 17.11 17.18
CA ALA A 181 4.66 18.31 17.98
C ALA A 181 3.92 19.36 17.16
N SER A 182 3.11 20.16 17.84
CA SER A 182 2.46 21.31 17.22
C SER A 182 2.29 22.46 18.21
N VAL A 183 2.36 23.68 17.71
CA VAL A 183 2.21 24.91 18.46
C VAL A 183 1.24 25.86 17.80
N LEU A 184 0.33 26.43 18.57
CA LEU A 184 -0.57 27.51 18.18
C LEU A 184 0.13 28.84 18.43
N LEU A 185 0.73 29.43 17.39
CA LEU A 185 1.47 30.69 17.50
C LEU A 185 0.57 31.87 17.90
N THR A 186 -0.71 31.81 17.52
CA THR A 186 -1.72 32.81 17.93
C THR A 186 -1.96 32.89 19.44
N GLU A 187 -1.62 31.84 20.17
CA GLU A 187 -1.74 31.82 21.66
C GLU A 187 -0.42 32.17 22.35
N VAL A 188 0.71 32.11 21.65
CA VAL A 188 2.05 32.36 22.20
C VAL A 188 2.53 33.76 21.85
N LEU A 189 2.24 34.26 20.66
CA LEU A 189 2.71 35.55 20.17
C LEU A 189 1.60 36.59 20.27
N PRO A 190 1.93 37.86 20.61
CA PRO A 190 0.97 38.95 20.66
C PRO A 190 0.56 39.43 19.26
N LEU A 191 -0.07 38.54 18.51
CA LEU A 191 -0.49 38.80 17.13
C LEU A 191 -1.84 39.54 17.07
N PRO A 192 -2.07 40.43 16.11
CA PRO A 192 -3.35 41.11 15.96
C PRO A 192 -4.45 40.11 15.57
N LYS A 193 -5.43 39.89 16.44
CA LYS A 193 -6.50 38.89 16.28
C LYS A 193 -7.42 39.15 15.09
N ASN A 194 -7.55 40.39 14.65
CA ASN A 194 -8.29 40.77 13.45
C ASN A 194 -7.60 40.31 12.14
N ILE A 195 -6.29 40.01 12.19
CA ILE A 195 -5.54 39.48 11.06
C ILE A 195 -5.35 37.98 11.22
N PHE A 196 -4.84 37.53 12.37
CA PHE A 196 -4.53 36.11 12.63
C PHE A 196 -5.59 35.48 13.52
N SER A 197 -6.57 34.81 12.91
CA SER A 197 -7.57 34.04 13.66
C SER A 197 -7.01 32.71 14.17
N LEU A 198 -6.04 32.13 13.45
CA LEU A 198 -5.29 30.94 13.85
C LEU A 198 -3.96 30.89 13.08
N TRP A 199 -2.89 30.57 13.78
CA TRP A 199 -1.62 30.21 13.17
C TRP A 199 -1.03 29.04 13.95
N LYS A 200 -1.00 27.86 13.28
CA LYS A 200 -0.47 26.60 13.82
C LYS A 200 0.71 26.14 13.00
N ILE A 201 1.79 25.73 13.67
CA ILE A 201 2.89 24.99 13.07
C ILE A 201 2.88 23.57 13.63
N ARG A 202 3.14 22.57 12.79
CA ARG A 202 3.22 21.17 13.17
C ARG A 202 4.41 20.50 12.51
N GLY A 203 5.04 19.58 13.22
CA GLY A 203 6.10 18.73 12.67
C GLY A 203 5.95 17.33 13.22
N SER A 204 6.27 16.33 12.37
CA SER A 204 6.22 14.93 12.78
C SER A 204 7.30 14.11 12.10
N TYR A 205 7.69 13.04 12.77
CA TYR A 205 8.52 11.98 12.24
C TYR A 205 7.86 10.64 12.55
N ALA A 206 7.74 9.78 11.55
CA ALA A 206 7.13 8.46 11.71
C ALA A 206 7.89 7.40 10.92
N GLN A 207 7.86 6.18 11.45
CA GLN A 207 8.26 4.98 10.72
C GLN A 207 7.06 4.06 10.57
N VAL A 208 6.93 3.44 9.37
CA VAL A 208 5.94 2.40 9.09
C VAL A 208 6.60 1.27 8.32
N GLY A 209 6.15 0.05 8.57
CA GLY A 209 6.63 -1.13 7.85
C GLY A 209 5.50 -1.78 7.06
N ASN A 210 5.85 -2.38 5.94
CA ASN A 210 4.93 -3.14 5.10
C ASN A 210 5.49 -4.56 4.92
N PRO A 211 4.76 -5.61 5.34
CA PRO A 211 5.23 -6.98 5.20
C PRO A 211 5.18 -7.42 3.73
N PRO A 212 6.01 -8.40 3.32
CA PRO A 212 5.92 -8.99 2.00
C PRO A 212 4.63 -9.80 1.83
N SER A 213 4.30 -10.11 0.58
CA SER A 213 3.20 -11.01 0.25
C SER A 213 3.37 -12.39 0.92
N PRO A 214 2.28 -13.10 1.23
CA PRO A 214 2.35 -14.39 1.90
C PRO A 214 3.10 -15.44 1.05
N TYR A 215 3.71 -16.39 1.75
CA TYR A 215 4.37 -17.59 1.21
C TYR A 215 5.68 -17.36 0.43
N LEU A 216 6.20 -16.15 0.32
CA LEU A 216 7.49 -15.89 -0.34
C LEU A 216 8.69 -16.49 0.40
N THR A 217 8.56 -16.74 1.69
CA THR A 217 9.62 -17.28 2.55
C THR A 217 9.75 -18.80 2.50
N ARG A 218 8.84 -19.48 1.79
CA ARG A 218 8.78 -20.95 1.70
C ARG A 218 8.76 -21.41 0.26
N GLU A 219 9.25 -22.60 0.03
CA GLU A 219 9.16 -23.23 -1.28
C GLU A 219 7.68 -23.49 -1.63
N ALA A 220 7.28 -23.01 -2.81
CA ALA A 220 5.97 -23.29 -3.37
C ALA A 220 6.14 -24.35 -4.48
N VAL A 221 5.44 -25.47 -4.32
CA VAL A 221 5.35 -26.50 -5.37
C VAL A 221 4.05 -26.29 -6.13
N ALA A 222 4.17 -25.99 -7.42
CA ALA A 222 3.02 -25.95 -8.32
C ALA A 222 2.72 -27.33 -8.87
N LEU A 223 1.43 -27.67 -9.00
CA LEU A 223 0.99 -28.85 -9.72
C LEU A 223 0.51 -28.43 -11.12
N SER A 224 1.09 -29.01 -12.15
CA SER A 224 0.65 -28.82 -13.53
C SER A 224 0.29 -30.18 -14.13
N SER A 225 -0.98 -30.38 -14.44
CA SER A 225 -1.50 -31.64 -14.96
C SER A 225 -1.09 -32.86 -14.11
N GLY A 226 -1.15 -32.73 -12.78
CA GLY A 226 -0.77 -33.77 -11.82
C GLY A 226 0.72 -33.97 -11.59
N THR A 227 1.60 -33.24 -12.30
CA THR A 227 3.05 -33.31 -12.12
C THR A 227 3.54 -32.13 -11.29
N PRO A 228 4.30 -32.38 -10.21
CA PRO A 228 4.93 -31.33 -9.43
C PRO A 228 5.94 -30.56 -10.31
N LYS A 229 5.86 -29.23 -10.29
CA LYS A 229 6.87 -28.34 -10.86
C LYS A 229 7.51 -27.56 -9.74
N SER A 230 8.81 -27.31 -9.84
CA SER A 230 9.47 -26.34 -8.97
C SER A 230 8.71 -25.03 -9.01
N GLY A 231 8.62 -24.37 -7.86
CA GLY A 231 7.95 -23.08 -7.77
C GLY A 231 8.57 -22.05 -8.71
N ALA A 232 7.78 -21.06 -9.10
CA ALA A 232 8.25 -20.00 -10.01
C ALA A 232 9.37 -19.15 -9.38
N PHE A 233 9.60 -19.24 -8.07
CA PHE A 233 10.59 -18.41 -7.37
C PHE A 233 11.35 -19.20 -6.29
N THR A 234 12.57 -18.72 -5.98
CA THR A 234 13.37 -19.28 -4.89
C THR A 234 12.78 -18.85 -3.54
N PRO A 235 12.75 -19.74 -2.52
CA PRO A 235 12.35 -19.36 -1.17
C PRO A 235 13.27 -18.26 -0.61
N ALA A 236 12.68 -17.21 -0.08
CA ALA A 236 13.41 -16.06 0.41
C ALA A 236 13.31 -15.94 1.95
N SER A 237 13.96 -16.84 2.68
CA SER A 237 13.95 -16.90 4.16
C SER A 237 14.59 -15.70 4.86
N HIS A 238 15.26 -14.82 4.12
CA HIS A 238 15.95 -13.62 4.60
C HIS A 238 15.10 -12.35 4.49
N LEU A 239 13.88 -12.45 3.96
CA LEU A 239 13.05 -11.28 3.75
C LEU A 239 12.80 -10.49 5.03
N LYS A 240 12.81 -9.19 4.85
CA LYS A 240 12.48 -8.17 5.85
C LYS A 240 11.27 -7.39 5.38
N PRO A 241 10.54 -6.74 6.28
CA PRO A 241 9.54 -5.77 5.86
C PRO A 241 10.18 -4.56 5.19
N GLU A 242 9.48 -3.99 4.25
CA GLU A 242 9.81 -2.66 3.73
C GLU A 242 9.58 -1.63 4.84
N MET A 243 10.48 -0.66 4.97
CA MET A 243 10.41 0.35 6.02
C MET A 243 10.40 1.74 5.41
N THR A 244 9.34 2.50 5.65
CA THR A 244 9.25 3.91 5.27
C THR A 244 9.46 4.79 6.48
N LYS A 245 10.40 5.74 6.37
CA LYS A 245 10.69 6.80 7.33
C LYS A 245 10.27 8.12 6.72
N ALA A 246 9.33 8.80 7.35
CA ALA A 246 8.77 10.05 6.87
C ALA A 246 8.97 11.17 7.87
N PHE A 247 9.34 12.33 7.37
CA PHE A 247 9.35 13.61 8.08
C PHE A 247 8.35 14.55 7.41
N GLU A 248 7.54 15.23 8.21
CA GLU A 248 6.59 16.24 7.74
C GLU A 248 6.71 17.52 8.56
N LEU A 249 6.60 18.66 7.86
CA LEU A 249 6.48 19.98 8.44
C LEU A 249 5.26 20.67 7.83
N GLY A 250 4.34 21.11 8.66
CA GLY A 250 3.11 21.74 8.21
C GLY A 250 2.83 23.07 8.92
N MET A 251 2.09 23.91 8.23
CA MET A 251 1.58 25.17 8.73
C MET A 251 0.12 25.35 8.32
N ASP A 252 -0.71 25.75 9.28
CA ASP A 252 -2.11 26.09 9.05
C ASP A 252 -2.34 27.52 9.51
N MET A 253 -2.86 28.38 8.65
CA MET A 253 -3.22 29.77 8.96
C MET A 253 -4.67 30.04 8.60
N ARG A 254 -5.35 30.77 9.49
CA ARG A 254 -6.66 31.37 9.22
C ARG A 254 -6.54 32.88 9.46
N LEU A 255 -6.84 33.63 8.43
CA LEU A 255 -6.61 35.07 8.41
C LEU A 255 -7.94 35.80 8.16
N PHE A 256 -8.01 37.08 8.63
CA PHE A 256 -9.10 38.02 8.39
C PHE A 256 -10.47 37.43 8.79
N ASP A 257 -10.61 37.07 10.07
CA ASP A 257 -11.83 36.43 10.61
C ASP A 257 -12.23 35.15 9.85
N ASN A 258 -11.22 34.29 9.56
CA ASN A 258 -11.36 33.03 8.81
C ASN A 258 -11.77 33.19 7.33
N LYS A 259 -11.68 34.39 6.75
CA LYS A 259 -11.97 34.58 5.32
C LYS A 259 -10.91 33.92 4.44
N LEU A 260 -9.64 33.96 4.83
CA LEU A 260 -8.55 33.33 4.11
C LEU A 260 -7.95 32.19 4.95
N ASN A 261 -8.06 30.96 4.45
CA ASN A 261 -7.47 29.77 5.08
C ASN A 261 -6.34 29.28 4.20
N ILE A 262 -5.14 29.11 4.75
CA ILE A 262 -3.95 28.64 4.05
C ILE A 262 -3.43 27.43 4.82
N ALA A 263 -3.16 26.34 4.11
CA ALA A 263 -2.41 25.20 4.63
C ALA A 263 -1.23 24.91 3.71
N ALA A 264 -0.07 24.67 4.30
CA ALA A 264 1.15 24.31 3.60
C ALA A 264 1.78 23.10 4.30
N THR A 265 2.19 22.09 3.53
CA THR A 265 2.88 20.92 4.06
C THR A 265 4.09 20.61 3.16
N TYR A 266 5.24 20.41 3.77
CA TYR A 266 6.41 19.79 3.19
C TYR A 266 6.58 18.41 3.77
N TYR A 267 6.85 17.41 2.93
CA TYR A 267 7.15 16.06 3.37
C TYR A 267 8.39 15.49 2.65
N ASN A 268 9.07 14.60 3.35
CA ASN A 268 10.15 13.79 2.81
C ASN A 268 10.08 12.38 3.40
N SER A 269 9.85 11.40 2.55
CA SER A 269 9.78 9.99 2.93
C SER A 269 10.82 9.16 2.19
N ASN A 270 11.44 8.24 2.91
CA ASN A 270 12.41 7.28 2.38
C ASN A 270 11.93 5.87 2.69
N THR A 271 11.70 5.09 1.65
CA THR A 271 11.41 3.65 1.76
C THR A 271 12.68 2.85 1.59
N TYR A 272 12.99 2.02 2.57
CA TYR A 272 14.14 1.13 2.63
C TYR A 272 13.72 -0.32 2.53
N ASN A 273 14.63 -1.21 2.16
CA ASN A 273 14.39 -2.65 2.03
C ASN A 273 13.22 -2.93 1.07
N GLN A 274 13.07 -2.15 0.00
CA GLN A 274 12.01 -2.38 -0.96
C GLN A 274 12.15 -3.76 -1.56
N LEU A 275 11.03 -4.48 -1.70
CA LEU A 275 11.02 -5.83 -2.23
C LEU A 275 11.04 -5.79 -3.75
N PHE A 276 12.14 -6.25 -4.34
CA PHE A 276 12.27 -6.40 -5.77
C PHE A 276 12.13 -7.86 -6.18
N ARG A 277 11.39 -8.08 -7.25
CA ARG A 277 11.35 -9.35 -7.99
C ARG A 277 12.23 -9.21 -9.22
N TYR A 278 13.19 -10.10 -9.39
CA TYR A 278 14.04 -10.12 -10.58
C TYR A 278 14.09 -11.51 -11.20
N LYS A 279 14.27 -11.53 -12.53
CA LYS A 279 14.28 -12.75 -13.33
C LYS A 279 15.62 -13.47 -13.15
N LEU A 280 15.57 -14.77 -12.94
CA LEU A 280 16.75 -15.62 -12.84
C LEU A 280 17.09 -16.26 -14.20
N PRO A 281 18.35 -16.66 -14.43
CA PRO A 281 18.73 -17.46 -15.58
C PRO A 281 17.98 -18.80 -15.57
N PRO A 282 17.58 -19.35 -16.74
CA PRO A 282 16.90 -20.65 -16.81
C PRO A 282 17.67 -21.81 -16.16
N SER A 283 18.99 -21.73 -16.12
CA SER A 283 19.86 -22.72 -15.46
C SER A 283 19.69 -22.82 -13.94
N SER A 284 19.07 -21.83 -13.30
CA SER A 284 18.78 -21.84 -11.85
C SER A 284 17.65 -22.80 -11.47
N GLY A 285 16.81 -23.22 -12.44
CA GLY A 285 15.59 -23.99 -12.18
C GLY A 285 14.41 -23.17 -11.66
N TYR A 286 14.61 -21.87 -11.43
CA TYR A 286 13.57 -20.92 -10.98
C TYR A 286 13.41 -19.78 -11.99
N GLU A 287 12.24 -19.18 -12.01
CA GLU A 287 11.96 -18.05 -12.91
C GLU A 287 12.32 -16.71 -12.26
N TYR A 288 12.07 -16.58 -10.96
CA TYR A 288 12.25 -15.33 -10.20
C TYR A 288 12.93 -15.56 -8.85
N ALA A 289 13.59 -14.51 -8.38
CA ALA A 289 13.99 -14.35 -6.98
C ALA A 289 13.43 -13.05 -6.40
N PHE A 290 13.32 -13.02 -5.08
CA PHE A 290 12.92 -11.84 -4.31
C PHE A 290 14.07 -11.40 -3.41
N GLU A 291 14.34 -10.10 -3.41
CA GLU A 291 15.39 -9.50 -2.57
C GLU A 291 14.90 -8.17 -1.98
N ASN A 292 15.15 -7.97 -0.70
CA ASN A 292 14.98 -6.66 -0.07
C ASN A 292 16.20 -5.80 -0.37
N ALA A 293 15.98 -4.78 -1.18
CA ALA A 293 17.06 -3.87 -1.53
C ALA A 293 16.47 -2.50 -1.86
N GLY A 294 17.38 -1.58 -2.05
CA GLY A 294 17.02 -0.29 -2.55
C GLY A 294 16.52 0.70 -1.50
N LYS A 295 16.55 1.91 -1.96
CA LYS A 295 16.04 3.08 -1.25
C LYS A 295 15.37 3.98 -2.24
N VAL A 296 14.09 4.25 -1.99
CA VAL A 296 13.29 5.17 -2.79
C VAL A 296 12.95 6.38 -1.94
N ASN A 297 13.21 7.55 -2.47
CA ASN A 297 12.88 8.82 -1.83
C ASN A 297 11.66 9.45 -2.51
N ASN A 298 10.71 9.91 -1.73
CA ASN A 298 9.60 10.75 -2.14
C ASN A 298 9.63 12.02 -1.32
N TRP A 299 9.64 13.17 -1.96
CA TRP A 299 9.48 14.44 -1.29
C TRP A 299 8.53 15.34 -2.05
N GLY A 300 7.87 16.24 -1.33
CA GLY A 300 6.92 17.12 -1.98
C GLY A 300 6.46 18.28 -1.11
N VAL A 301 5.69 19.14 -1.77
CA VAL A 301 5.04 20.29 -1.17
C VAL A 301 3.58 20.28 -1.56
N GLU A 302 2.71 20.49 -0.58
CA GLU A 302 1.29 20.65 -0.77
C GLU A 302 0.87 22.03 -0.22
N LEU A 303 0.14 22.78 -1.02
CA LEU A 303 -0.38 24.10 -0.68
C LEU A 303 -1.88 24.11 -0.97
N SER A 304 -2.66 24.63 -0.02
CA SER A 304 -4.06 24.95 -0.26
C SER A 304 -4.38 26.34 0.27
N ALA A 305 -5.16 27.09 -0.48
CA ALA A 305 -5.66 28.40 -0.08
C ALA A 305 -7.15 28.49 -0.41
N THR A 306 -7.95 28.77 0.60
CA THR A 306 -9.40 28.95 0.43
C THR A 306 -9.77 30.35 0.92
N TYR A 307 -10.40 31.14 0.04
CA TYR A 307 -10.92 32.45 0.38
C TYR A 307 -12.44 32.45 0.33
N ASN A 308 -13.06 32.90 1.43
CA ASN A 308 -14.52 32.97 1.57
C ASN A 308 -14.93 34.42 1.86
N GLN A 309 -15.86 34.95 1.10
CA GLN A 309 -16.37 36.31 1.27
C GLN A 309 -17.86 36.34 1.06
N LYS A 310 -18.57 37.00 1.97
CA LYS A 310 -20.00 37.30 1.82
C LYS A 310 -20.15 38.70 1.23
N LEU A 311 -20.82 38.79 0.08
CA LEU A 311 -21.07 40.02 -0.65
C LEU A 311 -22.58 40.22 -0.71
N GLY A 312 -23.16 40.84 0.33
CA GLY A 312 -24.60 40.99 0.48
C GLY A 312 -25.29 39.61 0.56
N PRO A 313 -26.22 39.29 -0.36
CA PRO A 313 -26.89 37.97 -0.37
C PRO A 313 -26.06 36.85 -1.02
N VAL A 314 -24.89 37.16 -1.57
CA VAL A 314 -24.03 36.20 -2.29
C VAL A 314 -22.90 35.73 -1.40
N ASP A 315 -22.80 34.43 -1.21
CA ASP A 315 -21.61 33.77 -0.60
C ASP A 315 -20.66 33.35 -1.73
N TRP A 316 -19.45 33.92 -1.72
CA TRP A 316 -18.42 33.67 -2.72
C TRP A 316 -17.26 32.91 -2.07
N SER A 317 -16.79 31.84 -2.74
CA SER A 317 -15.65 31.03 -2.30
C SER A 317 -14.74 30.74 -3.49
N ALA A 318 -13.43 30.88 -3.27
CA ALA A 318 -12.40 30.44 -4.19
C ALA A 318 -11.44 29.50 -3.48
N ASN A 319 -11.08 28.40 -4.14
CA ASN A 319 -10.14 27.42 -3.63
C ASN A 319 -9.00 27.20 -4.66
N LEU A 320 -7.75 27.29 -4.19
CA LEU A 320 -6.55 26.98 -4.94
C LEU A 320 -5.82 25.84 -4.24
N VAL A 321 -5.50 24.78 -4.99
CA VAL A 321 -4.70 23.64 -4.51
C VAL A 321 -3.52 23.47 -5.44
N TYR A 322 -2.34 23.33 -4.87
CA TYR A 322 -1.11 23.01 -5.58
C TYR A 322 -0.43 21.84 -4.89
N SER A 323 -0.02 20.83 -5.65
CA SER A 323 0.78 19.71 -5.15
C SER A 323 1.95 19.42 -6.08
N LEU A 324 3.11 19.19 -5.49
CA LEU A 324 4.30 18.72 -6.15
C LEU A 324 4.80 17.48 -5.43
N ASN A 325 4.99 16.38 -6.15
CA ASN A 325 5.69 15.20 -5.67
C ASN A 325 6.86 14.87 -6.58
N ARG A 326 8.00 14.51 -5.99
CA ARG A 326 9.18 14.00 -6.67
C ARG A 326 9.53 12.64 -6.09
N ASN A 327 9.67 11.68 -7.00
CA ASN A 327 10.09 10.32 -6.68
C ASN A 327 11.49 10.09 -7.28
N GLU A 328 12.38 9.46 -6.53
CA GLU A 328 13.72 9.12 -7.00
C GLU A 328 14.21 7.83 -6.36
N ILE A 329 14.71 6.91 -7.18
CA ILE A 329 15.39 5.70 -6.75
C ILE A 329 16.82 6.07 -6.36
N LYS A 330 17.11 6.13 -5.07
CA LYS A 330 18.45 6.46 -4.54
C LYS A 330 19.41 5.27 -4.61
N GLU A 331 18.89 4.08 -4.37
CA GLU A 331 19.63 2.81 -4.40
C GLU A 331 18.72 1.71 -4.93
N LEU A 332 19.24 0.79 -5.74
CA LEU A 332 18.54 -0.43 -6.15
C LEU A 332 19.02 -1.62 -5.33
N LEU A 333 20.07 -2.29 -5.80
CA LEU A 333 20.76 -3.38 -5.10
C LEU A 333 22.16 -2.93 -4.67
N PRO A 334 22.77 -3.57 -3.67
CA PRO A 334 24.21 -3.49 -3.46
C PRO A 334 24.95 -3.87 -4.74
N GLU A 335 26.15 -3.31 -4.95
CA GLU A 335 26.94 -3.59 -6.17
C GLU A 335 27.20 -5.09 -6.38
N TYR A 336 27.30 -5.83 -5.28
CA TYR A 336 27.47 -7.28 -5.29
C TYR A 336 26.40 -7.93 -4.44
N VAL A 337 25.78 -8.97 -4.96
CA VAL A 337 24.80 -9.81 -4.26
C VAL A 337 25.27 -11.25 -4.23
N THR A 338 24.90 -11.98 -3.20
CA THR A 338 25.19 -13.42 -3.12
C THR A 338 24.13 -14.17 -3.93
N ASP A 339 24.53 -14.80 -5.02
CA ASP A 339 23.71 -15.81 -5.67
C ASP A 339 23.54 -16.98 -4.71
N ARG A 340 22.35 -17.15 -4.20
CA ARG A 340 22.05 -18.14 -3.15
C ARG A 340 21.96 -19.56 -3.66
N THR A 341 21.80 -19.73 -4.97
CA THR A 341 21.79 -21.06 -5.61
C THR A 341 23.19 -21.61 -5.70
N THR A 342 24.15 -20.76 -6.03
CA THR A 342 25.57 -21.14 -6.22
C THR A 342 26.43 -20.76 -5.01
N ASN A 343 25.90 -20.00 -4.06
CA ASN A 343 26.59 -19.37 -2.93
C ASN A 343 27.82 -18.54 -3.37
N THR A 344 27.75 -17.96 -4.58
CA THR A 344 28.81 -17.11 -5.12
C THR A 344 28.41 -15.65 -5.11
N THR A 345 29.39 -14.76 -4.97
CA THR A 345 29.15 -13.32 -5.07
C THR A 345 29.17 -12.91 -6.54
N VAL A 346 28.06 -12.34 -7.00
CA VAL A 346 27.89 -11.87 -8.39
C VAL A 346 27.63 -10.37 -8.40
N LYS A 347 28.00 -9.72 -9.49
CA LYS A 347 27.68 -8.30 -9.66
C LYS A 347 26.17 -8.16 -9.87
N ALA A 348 25.57 -7.30 -9.06
CA ALA A 348 24.14 -7.02 -9.15
C ALA A 348 23.79 -6.30 -10.46
N PRO A 349 22.58 -6.51 -11.02
CA PRO A 349 22.11 -5.72 -12.13
C PRO A 349 21.94 -4.26 -11.70
N THR A 350 22.34 -3.34 -12.59
CA THR A 350 22.23 -1.90 -12.36
C THR A 350 20.85 -1.35 -12.69
N GLU A 351 20.03 -2.17 -13.34
CA GLU A 351 18.65 -1.84 -13.72
C GLU A 351 17.78 -3.10 -13.72
N PHE A 352 16.49 -2.91 -13.48
CA PHE A 352 15.49 -3.98 -13.49
C PHE A 352 14.37 -3.67 -14.47
N GLU A 353 14.09 -4.62 -15.35
CA GLU A 353 12.89 -4.63 -16.17
C GLU A 353 11.74 -5.19 -15.31
N VAL A 354 10.76 -4.34 -14.99
CA VAL A 354 9.59 -4.71 -14.19
C VAL A 354 8.47 -5.26 -15.07
N SER A 355 8.28 -4.63 -16.20
CA SER A 355 7.27 -5.02 -17.18
C SER A 355 7.72 -4.63 -18.58
N SER A 356 7.35 -5.43 -19.56
CA SER A 356 7.63 -5.14 -20.97
C SER A 356 6.44 -5.51 -21.85
N ALA A 357 6.26 -4.72 -22.91
CA ALA A 357 5.44 -5.03 -24.06
C ALA A 357 6.33 -4.88 -25.32
N GLU A 358 5.81 -5.20 -26.49
CA GLU A 358 6.61 -5.17 -27.73
C GLU A 358 7.28 -3.81 -28.00
N SER A 359 6.63 -2.71 -27.62
CA SER A 359 7.07 -1.35 -27.94
C SER A 359 7.59 -0.54 -26.76
N TYR A 360 7.40 -1.00 -25.51
CA TYR A 360 7.86 -0.27 -24.32
C TYR A 360 8.28 -1.20 -23.18
N LYS A 361 9.10 -0.66 -22.28
CA LYS A 361 9.58 -1.33 -21.07
C LYS A 361 9.51 -0.37 -19.89
N MET A 362 9.13 -0.90 -18.74
CA MET A 362 9.30 -0.19 -17.48
C MET A 362 10.61 -0.66 -16.84
N ILE A 363 11.55 0.26 -16.66
CA ILE A 363 12.89 -0.05 -16.16
C ILE A 363 13.17 0.80 -14.92
N LEU A 364 13.49 0.13 -13.83
CA LEU A 364 13.97 0.78 -12.60
C LEU A 364 15.49 0.91 -12.66
N ARG A 365 16.00 2.11 -12.43
CA ARG A 365 17.43 2.40 -12.33
C ARG A 365 17.72 3.46 -11.28
N LYS A 366 18.92 3.47 -10.74
CA LYS A 366 19.37 4.51 -9.82
C LYS A 366 19.31 5.89 -10.48
N GLY A 367 18.74 6.85 -9.77
CA GLY A 367 18.50 8.23 -10.26
C GLY A 367 17.24 8.38 -11.11
N GLY A 368 16.58 7.29 -11.49
CA GLY A 368 15.29 7.29 -12.16
C GLY A 368 14.12 7.31 -11.18
N THR A 369 12.90 7.15 -11.70
CA THR A 369 11.67 7.07 -10.91
C THR A 369 11.11 5.64 -10.90
N MET A 370 10.15 5.37 -10.01
CA MET A 370 9.44 4.08 -9.96
C MET A 370 8.50 3.84 -11.15
N SER A 371 8.34 4.82 -12.03
CA SER A 371 7.42 4.77 -13.17
C SER A 371 8.06 5.17 -14.51
N ASP A 372 9.38 5.09 -14.61
CA ASP A 372 10.08 5.40 -15.85
C ASP A 372 9.76 4.38 -16.94
N ILE A 373 9.24 4.88 -18.07
CA ILE A 373 8.88 4.07 -19.23
C ILE A 373 9.87 4.37 -20.36
N TYR A 374 10.43 3.33 -20.93
CA TYR A 374 11.34 3.37 -22.05
C TYR A 374 10.66 2.75 -23.28
N ALA A 375 10.65 3.47 -24.39
CA ALA A 375 10.14 2.99 -25.66
C ALA A 375 11.25 2.92 -26.69
N SER A 376 11.20 1.92 -27.55
CA SER A 376 12.08 1.85 -28.71
C SER A 376 11.60 2.87 -29.75
N HIS A 377 12.51 3.66 -30.27
CA HIS A 377 12.25 4.53 -31.40
C HIS A 377 13.27 4.27 -32.52
N LEU A 378 12.91 4.64 -33.73
CA LEU A 378 13.83 4.54 -34.87
C LEU A 378 15.04 5.44 -34.62
N LYS A 379 16.24 4.91 -34.87
CA LYS A 379 17.47 5.68 -34.74
C LYS A 379 17.46 6.81 -35.78
N GLN A 380 17.76 8.01 -35.33
CA GLN A 380 17.77 9.23 -36.15
C GLN A 380 19.15 9.87 -36.13
N ASP A 381 19.53 10.58 -37.21
CA ASP A 381 20.66 11.46 -37.23
C ASP A 381 20.32 12.79 -36.54
N TYR A 382 21.31 13.72 -36.50
CA TYR A 382 21.12 15.03 -35.89
C TYR A 382 20.16 15.97 -36.68
N GLN A 383 19.77 15.59 -37.91
CA GLN A 383 18.78 16.27 -38.73
C GLN A 383 17.39 15.69 -38.63
N GLY A 384 17.24 14.59 -37.89
CA GLY A 384 15.96 13.88 -37.69
C GLY A 384 15.67 12.79 -38.75
N ASN A 385 16.61 12.50 -39.66
CA ASN A 385 16.44 11.45 -40.65
C ASN A 385 16.61 10.06 -40.01
N ILE A 386 15.76 9.12 -40.38
CA ILE A 386 15.81 7.74 -39.89
C ILE A 386 17.06 7.07 -40.48
N LEU A 387 17.89 6.53 -39.60
CA LEU A 387 19.05 5.71 -40.01
C LEU A 387 18.62 4.25 -40.20
N ALA A 388 18.96 3.69 -41.34
CA ALA A 388 18.66 2.29 -41.67
C ALA A 388 19.58 1.32 -40.90
#